data_0105fc295fbca29a7fbb53c38e0d1f3f
#
_entry.id   0105fc295fbca29a7fbb53c38e0d1f3f
#
_cell.length_a   1.000
_cell.length_b   1.000
_cell.length_c   1.000
_cell.angle_alpha   90.00
_cell.angle_beta   90.00
_cell.angle_gamma   90.00
#
_symmetry.space_group_name_H-M   'P 1'
#
loop_
_entity.id
_entity.type
_entity.pdbx_description
1 polymer ?
#
loop_
_entity_poly.entity_id
_entity_poly.type
_entity_poly.pdbx_seq_one_letter_code
_entity_poly.pdbx_strand_id
1 'polypeptide(L)'
;MIIGILFLCNQESINSYAKEELKNGLQFYNTSGNSGLTSGWDIVQTDFRCCGVVHYEDWFNILNGTKVPTSCCFKLVDDCSTNSNTWWKDACYEKVIEWLKENVVAVCIFGLCIPVLQ
;
A
#
# COMPACT_ATOMS: atom_id res chain seq x y z
N MET A 1 -11.04 16.89 -14.91
CA MET A 1 -12.49 16.88 -14.61
C MET A 1 -13.16 15.57 -15.00
N ILE A 2 -13.02 15.17 -16.27
CA ILE A 2 -13.62 13.91 -16.73
C ILE A 2 -13.05 12.71 -15.95
N ILE A 3 -11.76 12.70 -15.70
CA ILE A 3 -11.11 11.62 -14.95
C ILE A 3 -11.65 11.54 -13.52
N GLY A 4 -11.86 12.69 -12.88
CA GLY A 4 -12.43 12.73 -11.54
C GLY A 4 -13.85 12.21 -11.49
N ILE A 5 -14.66 12.55 -12.50
CA ILE A 5 -16.04 12.08 -12.60
C ILE A 5 -16.06 10.56 -12.83
N LEU A 6 -15.21 10.06 -13.72
CA LEU A 6 -15.09 8.63 -13.97
C LEU A 6 -14.63 7.88 -12.72
N PHE A 7 -13.71 8.47 -11.97
CA PHE A 7 -13.25 7.88 -10.72
C PHE A 7 -14.41 7.73 -9.71
N LEU A 8 -15.21 8.77 -9.56
CA LEU A 8 -16.35 8.74 -8.64
C LEU A 8 -17.43 7.75 -9.07
N CYS A 9 -17.67 7.65 -10.38
CA CYS A 9 -18.70 6.78 -10.91
C CYS A 9 -18.33 5.30 -10.91
N ASN A 10 -17.02 5.00 -10.98
CA ASN A 10 -16.54 3.63 -11.11
C ASN A 10 -15.61 3.24 -9.96
N GLN A 11 -15.91 3.73 -8.75
CA GLN A 11 -15.07 3.50 -7.59
C GLN A 11 -14.80 2.02 -7.30
N GLU A 12 -15.82 1.18 -7.39
CA GLU A 12 -15.67 -0.24 -7.11
C GLU A 12 -14.75 -0.94 -8.12
N SER A 13 -14.94 -0.63 -9.41
CA SER A 13 -14.09 -1.20 -10.46
C SER A 13 -12.64 -0.73 -10.32
N ILE A 14 -12.45 0.55 -10.02
CA ILE A 14 -11.13 1.12 -9.82
C ILE A 14 -10.46 0.52 -8.58
N ASN A 15 -11.21 0.34 -7.50
CA ASN A 15 -10.69 -0.26 -6.28
C ASN A 15 -10.20 -1.69 -6.51
N SER A 16 -11.00 -2.51 -7.22
CA SER A 16 -10.59 -3.88 -7.55
C SER A 16 -9.34 -3.90 -8.40
N TYR A 17 -9.29 -3.06 -9.42
CA TYR A 17 -8.16 -2.98 -10.32
C TYR A 17 -6.90 -2.53 -9.58
N ALA A 18 -7.02 -1.48 -8.77
CA ALA A 18 -5.89 -0.95 -8.02
C ALA A 18 -5.35 -1.97 -7.02
N LYS A 19 -6.23 -2.69 -6.32
CA LYS A 19 -5.81 -3.72 -5.38
C LYS A 19 -5.04 -4.82 -6.07
N GLU A 20 -5.52 -5.28 -7.22
CA GLU A 20 -4.86 -6.33 -7.99
C GLU A 20 -3.50 -5.87 -8.51
N GLU A 21 -3.43 -4.65 -9.07
CA GLU A 21 -2.17 -4.12 -9.57
C GLU A 21 -1.14 -3.93 -8.46
N LEU A 22 -1.57 -3.48 -7.29
CA LEU A 22 -0.68 -3.34 -6.16
C LEU A 22 -0.17 -4.67 -5.66
N LYS A 23 -1.03 -5.70 -5.63
CA LYS A 23 -0.60 -7.05 -5.26
C LYS A 23 0.42 -7.59 -6.25
N ASN A 24 0.17 -7.39 -7.55
CA ASN A 24 1.11 -7.83 -8.59
C ASN A 24 2.45 -7.11 -8.46
N GLY A 25 2.43 -5.86 -8.06
CA GLY A 25 3.65 -5.08 -7.84
C GLY A 25 4.50 -5.56 -6.68
N LEU A 26 3.90 -6.24 -5.70
CA LEU A 26 4.65 -6.73 -4.54
C LEU A 26 5.78 -7.69 -4.94
N GLN A 27 5.65 -8.39 -6.05
CA GLN A 27 6.68 -9.33 -6.51
C GLN A 27 8.02 -8.64 -6.79
N PHE A 28 7.99 -7.33 -7.02
CA PHE A 28 9.21 -6.56 -7.28
C PHE A 28 9.86 -6.00 -6.01
N TYR A 29 9.25 -6.24 -4.86
CA TYR A 29 9.79 -5.79 -3.59
C TYR A 29 11.15 -6.43 -3.34
N ASN A 30 12.10 -5.60 -2.94
CA ASN A 30 13.47 -6.01 -2.62
C ASN A 30 14.20 -6.67 -3.80
N THR A 31 13.82 -6.34 -5.05
CA THR A 31 14.51 -6.82 -6.24
C THR A 31 15.42 -5.73 -6.79
N SER A 32 16.42 -6.14 -7.58
CA SER A 32 17.36 -5.22 -8.19
C SER A 32 16.66 -4.21 -9.09
N GLY A 33 17.02 -2.93 -8.96
CA GLY A 33 16.45 -1.87 -9.76
C GLY A 33 15.13 -1.33 -9.25
N ASN A 34 14.60 -1.88 -8.15
CA ASN A 34 13.31 -1.48 -7.60
C ASN A 34 13.44 -0.95 -6.16
N SER A 35 14.52 -0.23 -5.88
CA SER A 35 14.75 0.32 -4.55
C SER A 35 13.68 1.35 -4.15
N GLY A 36 13.17 2.11 -5.10
CA GLY A 36 12.11 3.08 -4.84
C GLY A 36 10.82 2.40 -4.41
N LEU A 37 10.45 1.31 -5.08
CA LEU A 37 9.27 0.54 -4.72
C LEU A 37 9.43 -0.10 -3.35
N THR A 38 10.60 -0.65 -3.06
CA THR A 38 10.91 -1.25 -1.77
C THR A 38 10.80 -0.22 -0.64
N SER A 39 11.42 0.94 -0.81
CA SER A 39 11.36 2.03 0.16
C SER A 39 9.93 2.54 0.32
N GLY A 40 9.20 2.65 -0.78
CA GLY A 40 7.80 3.09 -0.76
C GLY A 40 6.92 2.19 0.10
N TRP A 41 7.02 0.88 -0.08
CA TRP A 41 6.25 -0.07 0.71
C TRP A 41 6.65 -0.02 2.18
N ASP A 42 7.95 0.09 2.46
CA ASP A 42 8.43 0.18 3.84
C ASP A 42 7.89 1.42 4.53
N ILE A 43 7.86 2.55 3.84
CA ILE A 43 7.31 3.79 4.38
C ILE A 43 5.81 3.67 4.62
N VAL A 44 5.06 3.16 3.64
CA VAL A 44 3.61 3.02 3.76
C VAL A 44 3.25 2.13 4.94
N GLN A 45 3.86 0.95 5.03
CA GLN A 45 3.54 0.02 6.09
C GLN A 45 3.91 0.55 7.48
N THR A 46 5.02 1.26 7.58
CA THR A 46 5.45 1.85 8.84
C THR A 46 4.57 3.03 9.24
N ASP A 47 4.33 3.96 8.33
CA ASP A 47 3.60 5.20 8.62
C ASP A 47 2.10 4.98 8.80
N PHE A 48 1.51 4.12 7.98
CA PHE A 48 0.07 3.83 8.07
C PHE A 48 -0.24 2.67 9.02
N ARG A 49 0.77 2.02 9.57
CA ARG A 49 0.63 0.93 10.54
C ARG A 49 -0.22 -0.20 9.97
N CYS A 50 0.18 -0.69 8.81
CA CYS A 50 -0.56 -1.70 8.05
C CYS A 50 0.40 -2.71 7.44
N CYS A 51 -0.13 -3.77 6.86
CA CYS A 51 0.66 -4.80 6.23
C CYS A 51 -0.07 -5.39 5.03
N GLY A 52 0.61 -5.42 3.87
CA GLY A 52 0.05 -5.93 2.62
C GLY A 52 -0.95 -4.98 1.99
N VAL A 53 -1.47 -5.37 0.83
CA VAL A 53 -2.47 -4.56 0.12
C VAL A 53 -3.85 -4.78 0.73
N VAL A 54 -4.34 -6.01 0.71
CA VAL A 54 -5.65 -6.39 1.24
C VAL A 54 -5.51 -7.14 2.55
N HIS A 55 -4.42 -7.87 2.71
CA HIS A 55 -4.16 -8.69 3.88
C HIS A 55 -2.65 -8.90 4.02
N TYR A 56 -2.17 -9.13 5.24
CA TYR A 56 -0.74 -9.40 5.44
C TYR A 56 -0.30 -10.67 4.72
N GLU A 57 -1.21 -11.58 4.45
CA GLU A 57 -0.92 -12.81 3.69
C GLU A 57 -0.47 -12.55 2.27
N ASP A 58 -0.71 -11.35 1.75
CA ASP A 58 -0.24 -10.96 0.41
C ASP A 58 1.27 -11.12 0.27
N TRP A 59 2.01 -11.00 1.37
CA TRP A 59 3.46 -11.16 1.39
C TRP A 59 3.93 -12.60 1.41
N PHE A 60 3.07 -13.55 1.80
CA PHE A 60 3.48 -14.93 1.99
C PHE A 60 4.02 -15.57 0.72
N ASN A 61 3.36 -15.33 -0.41
CA ASN A 61 3.81 -15.87 -1.71
C ASN A 61 5.08 -15.18 -2.20
N ILE A 62 5.21 -13.90 -1.91
CA ILE A 62 6.35 -13.10 -2.35
C ILE A 62 7.62 -13.49 -1.60
N LEU A 63 7.50 -13.72 -0.29
CA LEU A 63 8.63 -14.03 0.57
C LEU A 63 8.81 -15.53 0.82
N ASN A 64 8.02 -16.37 0.14
CA ASN A 64 8.12 -17.84 0.21
C ASN A 64 8.00 -18.39 1.63
N GLY A 65 6.90 -18.05 2.30
CA GLY A 65 6.64 -18.55 3.65
C GLY A 65 5.73 -17.66 4.44
N THR A 66 5.42 -18.07 5.65
CA THR A 66 4.57 -17.30 6.58
C THR A 66 5.39 -16.18 7.21
N LYS A 67 5.72 -15.18 6.40
CA LYS A 67 6.53 -14.05 6.86
C LYS A 67 6.18 -12.78 6.08
N VAL A 68 6.52 -11.64 6.70
CA VAL A 68 6.24 -10.32 6.14
C VAL A 68 7.51 -9.47 6.23
N PRO A 69 7.58 -8.34 5.49
CA PRO A 69 8.71 -7.41 5.65
C PRO A 69 8.75 -6.84 7.07
N THR A 70 9.93 -6.45 7.51
CA THR A 70 10.09 -5.86 8.84
C THR A 70 9.29 -4.59 9.03
N SER A 71 8.96 -3.89 7.94
CA SER A 71 8.13 -2.68 7.99
C SER A 71 6.71 -2.97 8.45
N CYS A 72 6.26 -4.23 8.42
CA CYS A 72 4.98 -4.65 8.96
C CYS A 72 5.00 -4.84 10.48
N CYS A 73 6.15 -4.81 11.11
CA CYS A 73 6.29 -5.10 12.54
C CYS A 73 6.10 -3.84 13.38
N PHE A 74 5.23 -3.93 14.39
CA PHE A 74 5.12 -2.86 15.39
C PHE A 74 6.11 -3.06 16.53
N LYS A 75 6.66 -4.28 16.67
CA LYS A 75 7.75 -4.58 17.60
C LYS A 75 8.95 -5.04 16.79
N LEU A 76 10.05 -4.32 16.87
CA LEU A 76 11.27 -4.65 16.13
C LEU A 76 12.11 -5.61 16.96
N VAL A 77 11.73 -6.88 16.95
CA VAL A 77 12.50 -7.97 17.55
C VAL A 77 13.12 -8.80 16.42
N ASP A 78 14.12 -9.62 16.77
CA ASP A 78 14.91 -10.34 15.77
C ASP A 78 14.08 -11.23 14.85
N ASP A 79 13.01 -11.83 15.38
CA ASP A 79 12.16 -12.74 14.62
C ASP A 79 10.84 -12.10 14.18
N CYS A 80 10.75 -10.77 14.13
CA CYS A 80 9.47 -10.11 13.87
C CYS A 80 8.87 -10.50 12.53
N SER A 81 9.69 -10.72 11.49
CA SER A 81 9.17 -11.09 10.17
C SER A 81 8.39 -12.39 10.16
N THR A 82 8.70 -13.30 11.06
CA THR A 82 8.04 -14.61 11.16
C THR A 82 7.12 -14.75 12.36
N ASN A 83 7.07 -13.74 13.23
CA ASN A 83 6.27 -13.77 14.45
C ASN A 83 5.01 -12.91 14.27
N SER A 84 3.89 -13.56 13.97
CA SER A 84 2.64 -12.87 13.65
C SER A 84 2.11 -11.98 14.79
N ASN A 85 2.56 -12.19 16.01
CA ASN A 85 2.16 -11.36 17.16
C ASN A 85 2.79 -9.98 17.13
N THR A 86 3.78 -9.74 16.23
CA THR A 86 4.45 -8.45 16.11
C THR A 86 4.02 -7.67 14.86
N TRP A 87 3.05 -8.18 14.09
CA TRP A 87 2.64 -7.57 12.82
C TRP A 87 1.43 -6.67 12.97
N TRP A 88 1.40 -5.60 12.15
CA TRP A 88 0.17 -4.84 11.93
C TRP A 88 -0.80 -5.74 11.19
N LYS A 89 -2.08 -5.72 11.59
CA LYS A 89 -3.10 -6.59 11.00
C LYS A 89 -4.00 -5.87 10.00
N ASP A 90 -3.92 -4.54 9.93
CA ASP A 90 -4.75 -3.75 9.04
C ASP A 90 -4.22 -3.78 7.62
N ALA A 91 -5.14 -3.72 6.64
CA ALA A 91 -4.79 -3.67 5.22
C ALA A 91 -4.33 -2.26 4.85
N CYS A 92 -3.24 -2.16 4.08
CA CYS A 92 -2.69 -0.87 3.68
C CYS A 92 -3.61 -0.12 2.72
N TYR A 93 -4.27 -0.82 1.80
CA TYR A 93 -5.14 -0.18 0.83
C TYR A 93 -6.25 0.62 1.52
N GLU A 94 -6.93 0.02 2.48
CA GLU A 94 -7.99 0.66 3.23
C GLU A 94 -7.49 1.90 3.98
N LYS A 95 -6.33 1.77 4.62
CA LYS A 95 -5.73 2.87 5.38
C LYS A 95 -5.37 4.05 4.47
N VAL A 96 -4.77 3.77 3.33
CA VAL A 96 -4.36 4.82 2.39
C VAL A 96 -5.58 5.52 1.78
N ILE A 97 -6.60 4.76 1.39
CA ILE A 97 -7.81 5.32 0.81
C ILE A 97 -8.53 6.21 1.82
N GLU A 98 -8.61 5.77 3.07
CA GLU A 98 -9.20 6.57 4.14
C GLU A 98 -8.44 7.88 4.33
N TRP A 99 -7.11 7.82 4.35
CA TRP A 99 -6.27 9.01 4.47
C TRP A 99 -6.48 9.95 3.28
N LEU A 100 -6.58 9.42 2.06
CA LEU A 100 -6.82 10.23 0.87
C LEU A 100 -8.15 10.95 0.93
N LYS A 101 -9.20 10.27 1.42
CA LYS A 101 -10.52 10.88 1.56
C LYS A 101 -10.52 12.03 2.56
N GLU A 102 -9.78 11.88 3.65
CA GLU A 102 -9.67 12.93 4.67
C GLU A 102 -8.81 14.10 4.21
N ASN A 103 -7.88 13.86 3.28
CA ASN A 103 -6.91 14.85 2.83
C ASN A 103 -7.09 15.18 1.34
N VAL A 104 -8.32 15.06 0.83
CA VAL A 104 -8.60 15.23 -0.59
C VAL A 104 -8.19 16.60 -1.11
N VAL A 105 -8.41 17.67 -0.31
CA VAL A 105 -8.05 19.01 -0.72
C VAL A 105 -6.53 19.15 -0.88
N ALA A 106 -5.78 18.63 0.10
CA ALA A 106 -4.32 18.67 0.04
C ALA A 106 -3.79 17.84 -1.14
N VAL A 107 -4.36 16.66 -1.35
CA VAL A 107 -3.97 15.80 -2.47
C VAL A 107 -4.25 16.48 -3.80
N CYS A 108 -5.42 17.12 -3.93
CA CYS A 108 -5.77 17.86 -5.14
C CYS A 108 -4.80 19.01 -5.39
N ILE A 109 -4.50 19.79 -4.35
CA ILE A 109 -3.63 20.97 -4.50
C ILE A 109 -2.20 20.56 -4.87
N PHE A 110 -1.66 19.55 -4.22
CA PHE A 110 -0.24 19.20 -4.36
C PHE A 110 0.07 18.08 -5.34
N GLY A 111 -0.90 17.30 -5.76
CA GLY A 111 -0.62 16.14 -6.58
C GLY A 111 -1.52 15.92 -7.78
N LEU A 112 -2.82 15.86 -7.58
CA LEU A 112 -3.74 15.46 -8.63
C LEU A 112 -4.28 16.61 -9.48
N CYS A 113 -4.28 17.83 -8.95
CA CYS A 113 -4.77 18.99 -9.71
C CYS A 113 -3.76 19.50 -10.72
N ILE A 114 -2.47 19.28 -10.48
CA ILE A 114 -1.42 19.72 -11.41
C ILE A 114 -1.58 19.09 -12.79
N PRO A 115 -1.77 17.76 -12.92
CA PRO A 115 -2.00 17.15 -14.24
C PRO A 115 -3.29 17.62 -14.90
N VAL A 116 -4.32 17.90 -14.11
CA VAL A 116 -5.61 18.37 -14.63
C VAL A 116 -5.50 19.78 -15.21
N LEU A 117 -4.66 20.63 -14.59
CA LEU A 117 -4.47 22.00 -15.05
C LEU A 117 -3.55 22.11 -16.27
N GLN A 118 -2.83 21.05 -16.58
CA GLN A 118 -2.00 20.98 -17.79
C GLN A 118 -2.77 20.36 -18.92
#